data_0fff89faeae93a798201b1c1f8cab87a
#
_entry.id   0fff89faeae93a798201b1c1f8cab87a
#
_cell.length_a   1.000
_cell.length_b   1.000
_cell.length_c   1.000
_cell.angle_alpha   90.00
_cell.angle_beta   90.00
_cell.angle_gamma   90.00
#
_symmetry.space_group_name_H-M   'P 1'
#
loop_
_entity.id
_entity.type
_entity.pdbx_description
1 polymer ?
#
loop_
_entity_poly.entity_id
_entity_poly.type
_entity_poly.pdbx_seq_one_letter_code
_entity_poly.pdbx_strand_id
1 'polypeptide(L)'
;AVVRGSEIMTISGETAPGVRTPVNASASAGYHFEMSTVDYAVLILTIIVLAIIIVSAVRNGVKNVASVTDPNTKXXXXXXXXXXXXXXXXVASVTDPNTKPRLWAWVAVIVLWFVVMLNYFDRQLLSALHEPIVRDIPQTEAQFGMVTSVFLLIYALLSPVGGFLADRYSRRLMILCSLVVWSVVTWWTGHAEDYASLLIARGAMGISEAFYIPAALALITDYHRGSTRSIATGLHMSGIYVGMAVAGFGATMASWTGWRMTFALFGLVGVAYAVILILFLKDPSKAPADTAQAKKPSVPEKKTVLLNVDNDEQTIKEPSSKLSTGAVLSSLLSGRPMWMLLAVVAFAGAGNWFLLTWYPTLLQDKYQLSSAEAGPAATLWSSVAKYVAVLGGAILADMWYRRNARARALVPGITFTISGPLVVLALLPGIFGWDITVPLVLMLGLVATQGLAQGSLDATLMPVLRSHIDERYSATGYGLLNLTSAGVGALISFFGGWFKDQGVPLTTTLAAAGCLMLFCGLLLLMLPRPKH
;
A
#
# COMPACT_ATOMS: atom_id res chain seq x y z
N ALA A 1 6.33 48.68 24.88
CA ALA A 1 7.40 48.46 23.92
C ALA A 1 7.25 49.45 22.78
N VAL A 2 8.18 50.35 22.58
CA VAL A 2 8.16 51.30 21.49
C VAL A 2 8.82 50.68 20.27
N VAL A 3 8.03 50.50 19.26
CA VAL A 3 8.58 50.16 17.95
C VAL A 3 8.39 51.41 17.10
N ARG A 4 9.42 51.84 16.44
CA ARG A 4 9.47 53.00 15.58
C ARG A 4 8.29 52.97 14.57
N GLY A 5 7.42 53.93 14.71
CA GLY A 5 6.49 54.28 13.65
C GLY A 5 5.26 53.39 13.47
N SER A 6 4.86 52.62 14.47
CA SER A 6 3.60 51.87 14.41
C SER A 6 2.74 52.25 15.62
N GLU A 7 1.53 52.67 15.34
CA GLU A 7 0.54 52.88 16.37
C GLU A 7 0.07 51.53 16.94
N ILE A 8 0.17 51.38 18.24
CA ILE A 8 -0.43 50.25 18.94
C ILE A 8 -1.91 50.57 19.17
N MET A 9 -2.78 49.97 18.42
CA MET A 9 -4.20 50.01 18.74
C MET A 9 -4.48 48.95 19.80
N THR A 10 -4.68 49.40 21.03
CA THR A 10 -5.28 48.56 22.07
C THR A 10 -6.79 48.58 21.88
N ILE A 11 -7.35 47.48 21.42
CA ILE A 11 -8.78 47.29 21.37
C ILE A 11 -9.20 46.78 22.78
N SER A 12 -9.56 47.69 23.64
CA SER A 12 -10.27 47.35 24.86
C SER A 12 -11.77 47.51 24.60
N GLY A 13 -12.39 46.43 24.20
CA GLY A 13 -13.84 46.40 24.02
C GLY A 13 -14.44 45.40 24.96
N GLU A 14 -14.86 45.83 26.14
CA GLU A 14 -15.81 45.05 26.94
C GLU A 14 -17.19 45.24 26.31
N THR A 15 -17.65 44.21 25.62
CA THR A 15 -19.02 44.16 25.16
C THR A 15 -19.85 43.24 26.08
N ALA A 16 -21.08 43.62 26.32
CA ALA A 16 -22.03 42.86 27.13
C ALA A 16 -22.20 41.43 26.58
N PRO A 17 -22.41 40.42 27.42
CA PRO A 17 -22.54 39.04 26.96
C PRO A 17 -23.78 38.90 26.07
N GLY A 18 -23.56 38.41 24.86
CA GLY A 18 -24.61 38.02 23.93
C GLY A 18 -24.57 38.60 22.53
N VAL A 19 -23.66 39.53 22.22
CA VAL A 19 -23.60 40.09 20.85
C VAL A 19 -22.29 39.66 20.19
N ARG A 20 -22.36 38.69 19.28
CA ARG A 20 -21.24 38.38 18.39
C ARG A 20 -21.32 39.35 17.20
N THR A 21 -20.42 40.29 17.16
CA THR A 21 -20.18 41.05 15.92
C THR A 21 -19.52 40.14 14.91
N PRO A 22 -19.96 40.13 13.66
CA PRO A 22 -19.25 39.36 12.61
C PRO A 22 -17.83 39.93 12.45
N VAL A 23 -16.86 39.09 12.69
CA VAL A 23 -15.47 39.39 12.31
C VAL A 23 -15.47 39.59 10.79
N ASN A 24 -15.23 40.79 10.36
CA ASN A 24 -15.01 41.05 8.95
C ASN A 24 -13.87 40.14 8.50
N ALA A 25 -14.19 39.14 7.70
CA ALA A 25 -13.20 38.36 6.98
C ALA A 25 -12.47 39.35 6.05
N SER A 26 -11.33 39.84 6.53
CA SER A 26 -10.40 40.52 5.65
C SER A 26 -10.05 39.56 4.54
N ALA A 27 -10.12 40.04 3.32
CA ALA A 27 -9.86 39.32 2.09
C ALA A 27 -8.70 38.35 2.27
N SER A 28 -8.97 37.06 2.02
CA SER A 28 -7.92 36.10 1.82
C SER A 28 -7.07 36.60 0.66
N ALA A 29 -5.88 37.09 0.94
CA ALA A 29 -4.90 37.32 -0.10
C ALA A 29 -4.68 35.95 -0.76
N GLY A 30 -5.19 35.78 -1.94
CA GLY A 30 -4.92 34.61 -2.75
C GLY A 30 -3.41 34.50 -2.90
N TYR A 31 -2.81 33.53 -2.20
CA TYR A 31 -1.42 33.19 -2.44
C TYR A 31 -1.36 32.59 -3.85
N HIS A 32 -1.17 33.44 -4.85
CA HIS A 32 -0.72 32.98 -6.15
C HIS A 32 0.71 32.46 -5.95
N PHE A 33 0.84 31.16 -5.79
CA PHE A 33 2.14 30.52 -5.71
C PHE A 33 2.72 30.51 -7.14
N GLU A 34 3.51 31.53 -7.45
CA GLU A 34 4.35 31.52 -8.64
C GLU A 34 5.69 30.88 -8.24
N MET A 35 5.95 29.68 -8.76
CA MET A 35 7.26 29.07 -8.62
C MET A 35 8.29 30.03 -9.22
N SER A 36 9.27 30.41 -8.43
CA SER A 36 10.35 31.24 -8.91
C SER A 36 11.23 30.45 -9.90
N THR A 37 11.95 31.14 -10.73
CA THR A 37 12.93 30.53 -11.64
C THR A 37 13.94 29.67 -10.87
N VAL A 38 14.25 30.05 -9.63
CA VAL A 38 15.14 29.30 -8.74
C VAL A 38 14.50 27.98 -8.33
N ASP A 39 13.18 27.97 -8.03
CA ASP A 39 12.46 26.75 -7.64
C ASP A 39 12.44 25.74 -8.80
N TYR A 40 12.20 26.22 -10.04
CA TYR A 40 12.29 25.38 -11.22
C TYR A 40 13.70 24.83 -11.44
N ALA A 41 14.72 25.67 -11.25
CA ALA A 41 16.12 25.25 -11.39
C ALA A 41 16.51 24.21 -10.33
N VAL A 42 16.10 24.41 -9.07
CA VAL A 42 16.33 23.45 -7.96
C VAL A 42 15.58 22.14 -8.24
N LEU A 43 14.35 22.21 -8.69
CA LEU A 43 13.55 21.02 -9.03
C LEU A 43 14.21 20.23 -10.17
N ILE A 44 14.58 20.91 -11.25
CA ILE A 44 15.25 20.28 -12.41
C ILE A 44 16.59 19.68 -11.97
N LEU A 45 17.36 20.41 -11.19
CA LEU A 45 18.66 19.92 -10.67
C LEU A 45 18.46 18.68 -9.77
N THR A 46 17.46 18.70 -8.91
CA THR A 46 17.12 17.57 -8.03
C THR A 46 16.74 16.33 -8.86
N ILE A 47 15.91 16.51 -9.87
CA ILE A 47 15.51 15.44 -10.80
C ILE A 47 16.74 14.89 -11.54
N ILE A 48 17.61 15.77 -12.03
CA ILE A 48 18.83 15.37 -12.74
C ILE A 48 19.76 14.60 -11.79
N VAL A 49 19.96 15.10 -10.57
CA VAL A 49 20.82 14.45 -9.57
C VAL A 49 20.24 13.08 -9.18
N LEU A 50 18.92 13.00 -8.96
CA LEU A 50 18.26 11.72 -8.64
C LEU A 50 18.41 10.73 -9.81
N ALA A 51 18.20 11.19 -11.03
CA ALA A 51 18.39 10.39 -12.24
C ALA A 51 19.84 9.92 -12.39
N ILE A 52 20.82 10.79 -12.14
CA ILE A 52 22.24 10.47 -12.19
C ILE A 52 22.59 9.43 -11.10
N ILE A 53 22.09 9.63 -9.87
CA ILE A 53 22.30 8.68 -8.75
C ILE A 53 21.72 7.31 -9.11
N ILE A 54 20.50 7.26 -9.63
CA ILE A 54 19.85 6.00 -10.02
C ILE A 54 20.61 5.34 -11.18
N VAL A 55 20.96 6.09 -12.22
CA VAL A 55 21.71 5.59 -13.38
C VAL A 55 23.12 5.14 -12.95
N SER A 56 23.79 5.91 -12.09
CA SER A 56 25.11 5.57 -11.55
C SER A 56 25.05 4.33 -10.66
N ALA A 57 24.01 4.22 -9.81
CA ALA A 57 23.80 3.06 -8.94
C ALA A 57 23.53 1.80 -9.76
N VAL A 58 22.70 1.91 -10.82
CA VAL A 58 22.39 0.80 -11.73
C VAL A 58 23.64 0.41 -12.57
N ARG A 59 24.42 1.41 -12.99
CA ARG A 59 25.62 1.19 -13.84
C ARG A 59 26.81 0.69 -13.04
N ASN A 60 26.95 1.12 -11.78
CA ASN A 60 28.08 0.77 -10.90
C ASN A 60 27.73 -0.33 -9.88
N GLY A 61 26.45 -0.66 -9.71
CA GLY A 61 25.98 -1.69 -8.77
C GLY A 61 26.43 -3.11 -9.08
N VAL A 62 27.17 -3.29 -10.19
CA VAL A 62 27.76 -4.58 -10.55
C VAL A 62 29.23 -4.68 -10.11
N LYS A 63 29.89 -3.56 -9.76
CA LYS A 63 31.35 -3.61 -9.54
C LYS A 63 31.87 -3.17 -8.16
N ASN A 64 31.13 -2.40 -7.35
CA ASN A 64 31.68 -1.99 -6.04
C ASN A 64 30.61 -1.69 -4.98
N VAL A 65 30.35 -2.63 -4.09
CA VAL A 65 29.56 -2.42 -2.86
C VAL A 65 30.50 -2.02 -1.67
N ALA A 66 31.69 -1.55 -1.93
CA ALA A 66 32.72 -1.50 -0.88
C ALA A 66 33.25 -0.12 -0.51
N SER A 67 32.53 0.98 -0.75
CA SER A 67 32.97 2.25 -0.15
C SER A 67 31.90 3.34 -0.12
N VAL A 68 31.13 3.40 0.94
CA VAL A 68 30.45 4.63 1.38
C VAL A 68 30.53 4.72 2.90
N THR A 69 31.21 5.71 3.37
CA THR A 69 31.46 5.95 4.81
C THR A 69 30.83 7.25 5.28
N ASP A 70 29.61 7.18 5.81
CA ASP A 70 29.02 8.21 6.67
C ASP A 70 28.02 7.56 7.64
N PRO A 71 28.21 7.74 8.97
CA PRO A 71 27.42 7.03 9.98
C PRO A 71 25.93 7.42 10.04
N ASN A 72 25.58 8.64 9.70
CA ASN A 72 24.20 9.15 9.90
C ASN A 72 23.26 8.86 8.72
N THR A 73 23.79 8.63 7.55
CA THR A 73 23.01 8.23 6.37
C THR A 73 22.85 6.69 6.29
N LYS A 74 23.68 6.04 7.12
CA LYS A 74 23.75 4.57 7.21
C LYS A 74 22.47 3.86 7.67
N UNK A 75 21.71 4.40 8.38
CA UNK A 75 20.52 3.78 8.95
C UNK A 75 19.45 3.52 7.94
N UNK A 76 19.07 4.26 7.11
CA UNK A 76 18.07 4.08 6.14
C UNK A 76 18.57 3.40 4.91
N UNK A 77 19.54 3.76 4.66
CA UNK A 77 20.25 3.14 3.63
C UNK A 77 20.68 1.77 4.00
N UNK A 78 20.99 1.74 5.05
CA UNK A 78 21.36 0.46 5.53
C UNK A 78 20.21 -0.50 5.63
N UNK A 79 19.31 0.06 5.90
CA UNK A 79 18.10 -0.72 5.92
C UNK A 79 17.69 -1.05 4.50
N UNK A 80 17.78 -0.26 3.72
CA UNK A 80 17.47 -0.51 2.41
C UNK A 80 18.52 -1.33 1.72
N UNK A 81 19.49 -1.09 2.08
CA UNK A 81 20.60 -1.86 1.59
C UNK A 81 20.66 -3.24 2.20
N UNK A 82 20.40 -3.19 3.21
CA UNK A 82 20.31 -4.45 3.86
C UNK A 82 19.18 -5.28 3.33
N UNK A 83 18.31 -4.63 3.07
CA UNK A 83 17.20 -5.26 2.46
C UNK A 83 17.50 -5.66 1.03
N UNK A 84 18.01 -4.97 0.47
CA UNK A 84 18.47 -5.31 -0.80
C UNK A 84 19.58 -6.29 -0.78
N UNK A 85 20.25 -6.18 0.06
CA UNK A 85 21.31 -7.12 0.22
C UNK A 85 20.82 -8.45 0.74
N UNK A 86 20.04 -8.31 1.41
CA UNK A 86 19.37 -9.46 1.86
C UNK A 86 18.59 -10.13 0.75
N UNK A 87 18.11 -9.36 0.07
CA UNK A 87 17.43 -9.85 -1.03
C UNK A 87 18.38 -10.38 -2.08
N UNK A 88 19.16 -9.78 -2.17
CA UNK A 88 20.18 -10.24 -3.03
C UNK A 88 20.88 -11.47 -2.57
N UNK A 89 20.94 -11.50 -1.52
CA UNK A 89 21.57 -12.67 -1.02
C UNK A 89 20.68 -13.86 -1.02
N UNK A 90 19.57 -13.49 -0.91
CA UNK A 90 18.58 -14.47 -1.05
C UNK A 90 18.48 -14.97 -2.46
N VAL A 91 18.56 -14.17 -3.32
CA VAL A 91 18.50 -14.50 -4.76
C VAL A 91 19.67 -15.42 -5.21
N ALA A 92 20.83 -15.14 -4.73
CA ALA A 92 22.01 -15.90 -5.13
C ALA A 92 22.01 -17.36 -4.60
N SER A 93 21.35 -17.62 -3.49
CA SER A 93 21.34 -18.97 -2.91
C SER A 93 20.26 -19.92 -3.50
N VAL A 94 19.29 -19.39 -4.23
CA VAL A 94 18.12 -20.16 -4.70
C VAL A 94 18.10 -20.36 -6.22
N THR A 95 18.98 -19.74 -6.95
CA THR A 95 18.95 -19.82 -8.42
C THR A 95 19.66 -21.06 -8.96
N ASP A 96 18.90 -21.92 -9.62
CA ASP A 96 19.43 -22.94 -10.52
C ASP A 96 20.28 -22.24 -11.60
N PRO A 97 21.54 -22.65 -11.80
CA PRO A 97 22.40 -22.01 -12.80
C PRO A 97 21.85 -22.01 -14.23
N ASN A 98 20.96 -22.94 -14.54
CA ASN A 98 20.38 -23.10 -15.89
C ASN A 98 19.18 -22.16 -16.15
N THR A 99 18.68 -21.44 -15.14
CA THR A 99 17.49 -20.60 -15.27
C THR A 99 17.73 -19.15 -14.80
N LYS A 100 18.97 -18.67 -14.88
CA LYS A 100 19.30 -17.29 -14.46
C LYS A 100 18.50 -16.27 -15.29
N PRO A 101 17.61 -15.48 -14.67
CA PRO A 101 16.95 -14.40 -15.40
C PRO A 101 17.99 -13.39 -15.88
N ARG A 102 17.77 -12.83 -17.06
CA ARG A 102 18.65 -11.79 -17.59
C ARG A 102 18.68 -10.59 -16.63
N LEU A 103 19.81 -9.90 -16.57
CA LEU A 103 19.97 -8.69 -15.74
C LEU A 103 18.79 -7.72 -15.89
N TRP A 104 18.27 -7.55 -17.11
CA TRP A 104 17.14 -6.67 -17.40
C TRP A 104 15.86 -7.07 -16.66
N ALA A 105 15.65 -8.34 -16.33
CA ALA A 105 14.50 -8.78 -15.54
C ALA A 105 14.55 -8.21 -14.13
N TRP A 106 15.74 -8.21 -13.50
CA TRP A 106 15.93 -7.62 -12.18
C TRP A 106 15.86 -6.08 -12.20
N VAL A 107 16.40 -5.47 -13.27
CA VAL A 107 16.28 -4.01 -13.49
C VAL A 107 14.78 -3.62 -13.54
N ALA A 108 13.95 -4.40 -14.25
CA ALA A 108 12.51 -4.15 -14.31
C ALA A 108 11.87 -4.23 -12.92
N VAL A 109 12.24 -5.22 -12.09
CA VAL A 109 11.73 -5.34 -10.70
C VAL A 109 12.12 -4.12 -9.86
N ILE A 110 13.39 -3.69 -9.95
CA ILE A 110 13.89 -2.54 -9.18
C ILE A 110 13.17 -1.26 -9.60
N VAL A 111 13.04 -1.04 -10.91
CA VAL A 111 12.35 0.16 -11.42
C VAL A 111 10.87 0.14 -11.00
N LEU A 112 10.20 -1.00 -11.09
CA LEU A 112 8.82 -1.15 -10.64
C LEU A 112 8.68 -1.05 -9.10
N TRP A 113 9.72 -1.41 -8.35
CA TRP A 113 9.77 -1.26 -6.89
C TRP A 113 9.63 0.22 -6.49
N PHE A 114 10.35 1.11 -7.20
CA PHE A 114 10.22 2.55 -6.95
C PHE A 114 8.82 3.06 -7.33
N VAL A 115 8.20 2.51 -8.39
CA VAL A 115 6.84 2.90 -8.78
C VAL A 115 5.83 2.52 -7.68
N VAL A 116 5.88 1.29 -7.13
CA VAL A 116 4.96 0.89 -6.07
C VAL A 116 5.24 1.65 -4.76
N MET A 117 6.50 1.99 -4.51
CA MET A 117 6.87 2.86 -3.38
C MET A 117 6.21 4.23 -3.51
N LEU A 118 6.33 4.89 -4.67
CA LEU A 118 5.67 6.19 -4.94
C LEU A 118 4.15 6.07 -4.85
N ASN A 119 3.57 4.99 -5.38
CA ASN A 119 2.13 4.73 -5.34
C ASN A 119 1.58 4.73 -3.91
N TYR A 120 2.24 3.99 -3.01
CA TYR A 120 1.80 3.90 -1.61
C TYR A 120 2.21 5.12 -0.78
N PHE A 121 3.25 5.83 -1.18
CA PHE A 121 3.59 7.14 -0.63
C PHE A 121 2.43 8.12 -0.88
N ASP A 122 1.99 8.26 -2.13
CA ASP A 122 0.92 9.20 -2.53
C ASP A 122 -0.40 8.88 -1.81
N ARG A 123 -0.73 7.59 -1.64
CA ARG A 123 -1.92 7.16 -0.91
C ARG A 123 -1.90 7.63 0.54
N GLN A 124 -0.75 7.47 1.19
CA GLN A 124 -0.64 7.71 2.64
C GLN A 124 -0.34 9.16 2.98
N LEU A 125 0.20 9.93 2.03
CA LEU A 125 0.55 11.33 2.22
C LEU A 125 -0.65 12.18 2.67
N LEU A 126 -1.84 11.93 2.12
CA LEU A 126 -3.06 12.66 2.47
C LEU A 126 -3.36 12.57 3.98
N SER A 127 -3.31 11.35 4.54
CA SER A 127 -3.62 11.12 5.97
C SER A 127 -2.56 11.77 6.88
N ALA A 128 -1.30 11.80 6.45
CA ALA A 128 -0.22 12.47 7.19
C ALA A 128 -0.39 14.00 7.19
N LEU A 129 -1.08 14.55 6.17
CA LEU A 129 -1.30 15.99 5.98
C LEU A 129 -2.71 16.43 6.37
N HIS A 130 -3.44 15.64 7.18
CA HIS A 130 -4.81 15.91 7.60
C HIS A 130 -4.98 17.34 8.12
N GLU A 131 -4.23 17.71 9.17
CA GLU A 131 -4.38 18.98 9.87
C GLU A 131 -4.11 20.19 8.94
N PRO A 132 -2.98 20.26 8.20
CA PRO A 132 -2.77 21.41 7.31
C PRO A 132 -3.80 21.49 6.17
N ILE A 133 -4.32 20.37 5.67
CA ILE A 133 -5.36 20.38 4.62
C ILE A 133 -6.68 20.91 5.18
N VAL A 134 -7.14 20.41 6.34
CA VAL A 134 -8.42 20.81 6.96
C VAL A 134 -8.38 22.29 7.37
N ARG A 135 -7.21 22.79 7.78
CA ARG A 135 -7.04 24.21 8.11
C ARG A 135 -7.21 25.12 6.88
N ASP A 136 -6.67 24.71 5.72
CA ASP A 136 -6.73 25.51 4.49
C ASP A 136 -8.04 25.32 3.71
N ILE A 137 -8.56 24.09 3.70
CA ILE A 137 -9.82 23.73 3.04
C ILE A 137 -10.76 23.24 4.15
N PRO A 138 -11.59 24.15 4.70
CA PRO A 138 -12.49 23.78 5.81
C PRO A 138 -13.45 22.67 5.40
N GLN A 139 -13.42 21.58 6.16
CA GLN A 139 -14.24 20.40 5.94
C GLN A 139 -14.43 19.65 7.26
N THR A 140 -15.52 18.90 7.37
CA THR A 140 -15.74 18.05 8.55
C THR A 140 -14.84 16.83 8.50
N GLU A 141 -14.72 16.13 9.62
CA GLU A 141 -13.94 14.89 9.69
C GLU A 141 -14.56 13.80 8.81
N ALA A 142 -15.89 13.74 8.73
CA ALA A 142 -16.60 12.85 7.79
C ALA A 142 -16.25 13.16 6.34
N GLN A 143 -16.18 14.44 5.99
CA GLN A 143 -15.78 14.88 4.64
C GLN A 143 -14.32 14.48 4.35
N PHE A 144 -13.40 14.63 5.30
CA PHE A 144 -12.03 14.16 5.12
C PHE A 144 -11.97 12.63 4.97
N GLY A 145 -12.74 11.91 5.79
CA GLY A 145 -12.88 10.46 5.65
C GLY A 145 -13.43 10.05 4.28
N MET A 146 -14.37 10.84 3.72
CA MET A 146 -14.93 10.60 2.38
C MET A 146 -13.86 10.76 1.28
N VAL A 147 -12.92 11.71 1.43
CA VAL A 147 -11.82 11.91 0.48
C VAL A 147 -10.96 10.63 0.38
N THR A 148 -10.68 9.98 1.52
CA THR A 148 -9.98 8.68 1.53
C THR A 148 -10.88 7.56 0.99
N SER A 149 -12.16 7.56 1.35
CA SER A 149 -13.13 6.52 1.00
C SER A 149 -13.38 6.45 -0.50
N VAL A 150 -13.56 7.59 -1.17
CA VAL A 150 -13.83 7.62 -2.62
C VAL A 150 -12.66 7.03 -3.40
N PHE A 151 -11.43 7.31 -2.99
CA PHE A 151 -10.25 6.71 -3.59
C PHE A 151 -10.28 5.18 -3.47
N LEU A 152 -10.48 4.66 -2.23
CA LEU A 152 -10.45 3.22 -1.95
C LEU A 152 -11.57 2.48 -2.69
N LEU A 153 -12.78 3.06 -2.72
CA LEU A 153 -13.93 2.45 -3.37
C LEU A 153 -13.73 2.35 -4.88
N ILE A 154 -13.31 3.44 -5.51
CA ILE A 154 -13.06 3.49 -6.97
C ILE A 154 -11.92 2.53 -7.33
N TYR A 155 -10.83 2.55 -6.57
CA TYR A 155 -9.69 1.64 -6.75
C TYR A 155 -10.14 0.17 -6.66
N ALA A 156 -10.93 -0.17 -5.64
CA ALA A 156 -11.40 -1.55 -5.42
C ALA A 156 -12.29 -2.04 -6.57
N LEU A 157 -13.22 -1.19 -7.01
CA LEU A 157 -14.16 -1.53 -8.09
C LEU A 157 -13.46 -1.68 -9.45
N LEU A 158 -12.44 -0.84 -9.72
CA LEU A 158 -11.76 -0.82 -11.01
C LEU A 158 -10.53 -1.75 -11.09
N SER A 159 -10.01 -2.23 -9.96
CA SER A 159 -8.84 -3.11 -9.96
C SER A 159 -9.05 -4.41 -10.77
N PRO A 160 -10.22 -5.09 -10.71
CA PRO A 160 -10.49 -6.23 -11.60
C PRO A 160 -10.49 -5.85 -13.08
N VAL A 161 -11.00 -4.66 -13.41
CA VAL A 161 -10.99 -4.14 -14.80
C VAL A 161 -9.52 -3.93 -15.24
N GLY A 162 -8.69 -3.40 -14.34
CA GLY A 162 -7.24 -3.25 -14.57
C GLY A 162 -6.57 -4.58 -14.91
N GLY A 163 -6.89 -5.64 -14.18
CA GLY A 163 -6.40 -6.99 -14.47
C GLY A 163 -6.81 -7.48 -15.86
N PHE A 164 -8.08 -7.34 -16.18
CA PHE A 164 -8.64 -7.73 -17.49
C PHE A 164 -7.96 -6.98 -18.64
N LEU A 165 -7.73 -5.68 -18.49
CA LEU A 165 -7.04 -4.87 -19.51
C LEU A 165 -5.54 -5.23 -19.61
N ALA A 166 -4.88 -5.55 -18.49
CA ALA A 166 -3.48 -5.97 -18.48
C ALA A 166 -3.23 -7.28 -19.23
N ASP A 167 -4.27 -8.12 -19.36
CA ASP A 167 -4.18 -9.36 -20.14
C ASP A 167 -4.36 -9.11 -21.65
N ARG A 168 -4.93 -7.97 -22.06
CA ARG A 168 -5.26 -7.66 -23.46
C ARG A 168 -4.33 -6.61 -24.09
N TYR A 169 -3.82 -5.70 -23.29
CA TYR A 169 -3.01 -4.58 -23.76
C TYR A 169 -1.58 -4.66 -23.25
N SER A 170 -0.70 -3.84 -23.82
CA SER A 170 0.70 -3.78 -23.38
C SER A 170 0.77 -3.39 -21.90
N ARG A 171 1.25 -4.30 -21.06
CA ARG A 171 1.43 -4.08 -19.61
C ARG A 171 2.36 -2.90 -19.35
N ARG A 172 3.41 -2.75 -20.16
CA ARG A 172 4.33 -1.62 -20.10
C ARG A 172 3.58 -0.29 -20.28
N LEU A 173 2.74 -0.20 -21.33
CA LEU A 173 1.97 1.02 -21.62
C LEU A 173 0.99 1.33 -20.49
N MET A 174 0.29 0.32 -19.97
CA MET A 174 -0.64 0.49 -18.84
C MET A 174 0.06 1.05 -17.60
N ILE A 175 1.23 0.51 -17.26
CA ILE A 175 2.03 0.97 -16.11
C ILE A 175 2.44 2.44 -16.33
N LEU A 176 2.93 2.77 -17.52
CA LEU A 176 3.36 4.15 -17.86
C LEU A 176 2.19 5.14 -17.79
N CYS A 177 1.06 4.80 -18.43
CA CYS A 177 -0.14 5.66 -18.41
C CYS A 177 -0.66 5.83 -16.99
N SER A 178 -0.75 4.74 -16.22
CA SER A 178 -1.17 4.78 -14.83
C SER A 178 -0.27 5.72 -14.01
N LEU A 179 1.06 5.54 -14.09
CA LEU A 179 2.03 6.39 -13.36
C LEU A 179 1.88 7.86 -13.74
N VAL A 180 1.84 8.18 -15.03
CA VAL A 180 1.74 9.58 -15.48
C VAL A 180 0.43 10.21 -15.02
N VAL A 181 -0.70 9.50 -15.20
CA VAL A 181 -2.01 10.05 -14.84
C VAL A 181 -2.09 10.30 -13.33
N TRP A 182 -1.73 9.30 -12.47
CA TRP A 182 -1.83 9.55 -11.03
C TRP A 182 -0.83 10.62 -10.56
N SER A 183 0.35 10.72 -11.18
CA SER A 183 1.34 11.74 -10.82
C SER A 183 0.85 13.15 -11.16
N VAL A 184 0.17 13.30 -12.32
CA VAL A 184 -0.50 14.56 -12.67
C VAL A 184 -1.63 14.86 -11.69
N VAL A 185 -2.39 13.86 -11.27
CA VAL A 185 -3.46 14.00 -10.28
C VAL A 185 -2.88 14.37 -8.90
N THR A 186 -1.73 13.77 -8.51
CA THR A 186 -1.02 14.14 -7.28
C THR A 186 -0.59 15.61 -7.33
N TRP A 187 0.00 16.04 -8.44
CA TRP A 187 0.35 17.44 -8.67
C TRP A 187 -0.90 18.34 -8.59
N TRP A 188 -2.01 17.93 -9.23
CA TRP A 188 -3.27 18.67 -9.20
C TRP A 188 -3.86 18.74 -7.77
N THR A 189 -3.71 17.69 -6.98
CA THR A 189 -4.14 17.69 -5.56
C THR A 189 -3.52 18.87 -4.79
N GLY A 190 -2.25 19.20 -5.09
CA GLY A 190 -1.58 20.37 -4.50
C GLY A 190 -2.20 21.71 -4.92
N HIS A 191 -3.02 21.73 -5.96
CA HIS A 191 -3.71 22.94 -6.48
C HIS A 191 -5.21 22.95 -6.11
N ALA A 192 -5.66 22.01 -5.27
CA ALA A 192 -7.06 21.99 -4.82
C ALA A 192 -7.38 23.23 -3.97
N GLU A 193 -8.42 23.96 -4.35
CA GLU A 193 -8.85 25.18 -3.67
C GLU A 193 -10.05 24.94 -2.73
N ASP A 194 -10.79 23.85 -3.00
CA ASP A 194 -12.01 23.53 -2.26
C ASP A 194 -12.15 22.00 -2.06
N TYR A 195 -13.14 21.63 -1.26
CA TYR A 195 -13.45 20.23 -0.94
C TYR A 195 -13.79 19.41 -2.20
N ALA A 196 -14.55 20.01 -3.13
CA ALA A 196 -14.99 19.29 -4.34
C ALA A 196 -13.79 18.92 -5.23
N SER A 197 -12.87 19.87 -5.44
CA SER A 197 -11.65 19.61 -6.23
C SER A 197 -10.77 18.54 -5.58
N LEU A 198 -10.64 18.55 -4.25
CA LEU A 198 -9.90 17.53 -3.50
C LEU A 198 -10.56 16.15 -3.67
N LEU A 199 -11.89 16.08 -3.56
CA LEU A 199 -12.66 14.84 -3.70
C LEU A 199 -12.54 14.27 -5.12
N ILE A 200 -12.64 15.13 -6.15
CA ILE A 200 -12.51 14.73 -7.56
C ILE A 200 -11.09 14.23 -7.84
N ALA A 201 -10.08 14.93 -7.34
CA ALA A 201 -8.67 14.50 -7.48
C ALA A 201 -8.46 13.11 -6.87
N ARG A 202 -9.03 12.84 -5.68
CA ARG A 202 -8.91 11.52 -5.03
C ARG A 202 -9.64 10.42 -5.81
N GLY A 203 -10.81 10.74 -6.39
CA GLY A 203 -11.52 9.82 -7.28
C GLY A 203 -10.70 9.48 -8.53
N ALA A 204 -10.15 10.50 -9.18
CA ALA A 204 -9.28 10.36 -10.36
C ALA A 204 -8.02 9.54 -10.04
N MET A 205 -7.44 9.73 -8.85
CA MET A 205 -6.31 8.92 -8.36
C MET A 205 -6.71 7.45 -8.23
N GLY A 206 -7.90 7.15 -7.66
CA GLY A 206 -8.42 5.78 -7.54
C GLY A 206 -8.57 5.11 -8.91
N ILE A 207 -9.07 5.84 -9.91
CA ILE A 207 -9.18 5.35 -11.29
C ILE A 207 -7.78 4.96 -11.82
N SER A 208 -6.84 5.90 -11.76
CA SER A 208 -5.53 5.73 -12.39
C SER A 208 -4.70 4.63 -11.73
N GLU A 209 -4.72 4.53 -10.40
CA GLU A 209 -3.91 3.57 -9.65
C GLU A 209 -4.45 2.14 -9.73
N ALA A 210 -5.75 1.94 -10.02
CA ALA A 210 -6.37 0.62 -10.11
C ALA A 210 -5.72 -0.27 -11.18
N PHE A 211 -5.10 0.33 -12.18
CA PHE A 211 -4.49 -0.38 -13.30
C PHE A 211 -3.03 -0.80 -13.05
N TYR A 212 -2.36 -0.18 -12.08
CA TYR A 212 -0.92 -0.37 -11.89
C TYR A 212 -0.55 -1.75 -11.35
N ILE A 213 -1.08 -2.13 -10.16
CA ILE A 213 -0.65 -3.37 -9.48
C ILE A 213 -0.90 -4.61 -10.36
N PRO A 214 -2.09 -4.81 -10.96
CA PRO A 214 -2.28 -5.98 -11.83
C PRO A 214 -1.30 -6.03 -13.01
N ALA A 215 -1.07 -4.91 -13.67
CA ALA A 215 -0.16 -4.83 -14.81
C ALA A 215 1.29 -5.09 -14.40
N ALA A 216 1.73 -4.52 -13.26
CA ALA A 216 3.09 -4.69 -12.76
C ALA A 216 3.38 -6.14 -12.36
N LEU A 217 2.46 -6.78 -11.63
CA LEU A 217 2.62 -8.18 -11.22
C LEU A 217 2.64 -9.11 -12.45
N ALA A 218 1.77 -8.85 -13.42
CA ALA A 218 1.74 -9.62 -14.68
C ALA A 218 3.07 -9.46 -15.42
N LEU A 219 3.59 -8.23 -15.54
CA LEU A 219 4.86 -7.96 -16.22
C LEU A 219 6.05 -8.64 -15.52
N ILE A 220 6.09 -8.58 -14.17
CA ILE A 220 7.14 -9.25 -13.38
C ILE A 220 7.11 -10.75 -13.61
N THR A 221 5.91 -11.35 -13.66
CA THR A 221 5.79 -12.81 -13.90
C THR A 221 6.15 -13.22 -15.33
N ASP A 222 6.08 -12.31 -16.30
CA ASP A 222 6.57 -12.55 -17.66
C ASP A 222 8.11 -12.61 -17.69
N TYR A 223 8.75 -11.70 -16.94
CA TYR A 223 10.22 -11.64 -16.87
C TYR A 223 10.83 -12.76 -16.01
N HIS A 224 10.10 -13.17 -14.95
CA HIS A 224 10.61 -14.14 -13.96
C HIS A 224 9.75 -15.41 -13.97
N ARG A 225 10.33 -16.49 -14.43
CA ARG A 225 9.67 -17.81 -14.48
C ARG A 225 10.35 -18.77 -13.49
N GLY A 226 9.64 -19.79 -13.05
CA GLY A 226 10.17 -20.80 -12.14
C GLY A 226 10.50 -20.24 -10.75
N SER A 227 11.67 -20.55 -10.24
CA SER A 227 12.09 -20.28 -8.84
C SER A 227 12.24 -18.81 -8.51
N THR A 228 12.48 -17.92 -9.48
CA THR A 228 12.71 -16.50 -9.23
C THR A 228 11.43 -15.67 -9.18
N ARG A 229 10.29 -16.23 -9.63
CA ARG A 229 9.01 -15.51 -9.73
C ARG A 229 8.53 -14.97 -8.37
N SER A 230 8.51 -15.82 -7.35
CA SER A 230 8.04 -15.43 -6.00
C SER A 230 8.95 -14.37 -5.37
N ILE A 231 10.26 -14.51 -5.56
CA ILE A 231 11.26 -13.56 -5.02
C ILE A 231 11.07 -12.18 -5.68
N ALA A 232 10.95 -12.16 -7.01
CA ALA A 232 10.77 -10.92 -7.77
C ALA A 232 9.47 -10.20 -7.37
N THR A 233 8.37 -10.96 -7.24
CA THR A 233 7.07 -10.44 -6.78
C THR A 233 7.16 -9.92 -5.34
N GLY A 234 7.76 -10.68 -4.44
CA GLY A 234 7.95 -10.29 -3.03
C GLY A 234 8.80 -9.04 -2.90
N LEU A 235 9.90 -8.97 -3.67
CA LEU A 235 10.75 -7.78 -3.68
C LEU A 235 9.96 -6.55 -4.18
N HIS A 236 9.20 -6.67 -5.26
CA HIS A 236 8.35 -5.58 -5.75
C HIS A 236 7.35 -5.15 -4.67
N MET A 237 6.64 -6.09 -4.06
CA MET A 237 5.61 -5.79 -3.04
C MET A 237 6.20 -5.17 -1.76
N SER A 238 7.47 -5.40 -1.46
CA SER A 238 8.14 -4.77 -0.30
C SER A 238 8.19 -3.24 -0.42
N GLY A 239 8.17 -2.70 -1.65
CA GLY A 239 8.11 -1.26 -1.89
C GLY A 239 6.87 -0.60 -1.30
N ILE A 240 5.76 -1.34 -1.16
CA ILE A 240 4.52 -0.89 -0.49
C ILE A 240 4.85 -0.36 0.92
N TYR A 241 5.52 -1.18 1.72
CA TYR A 241 5.79 -0.84 3.13
C TYR A 241 6.81 0.28 3.27
N VAL A 242 7.77 0.35 2.34
CA VAL A 242 8.73 1.47 2.31
C VAL A 242 8.01 2.77 1.93
N GLY A 243 7.12 2.74 0.93
CA GLY A 243 6.30 3.88 0.54
C GLY A 243 5.44 4.39 1.69
N MET A 244 4.76 3.48 2.39
CA MET A 244 3.96 3.81 3.58
C MET A 244 4.80 4.41 4.71
N ALA A 245 5.99 3.85 4.98
CA ALA A 245 6.89 4.33 6.02
C ALA A 245 7.38 5.75 5.73
N VAL A 246 7.77 6.00 4.47
CA VAL A 246 8.34 7.29 4.04
C VAL A 246 7.25 8.38 3.92
N ALA A 247 6.01 8.01 3.66
CA ALA A 247 4.90 8.95 3.46
C ALA A 247 4.67 9.87 4.67
N GLY A 248 4.90 9.37 5.90
CA GLY A 248 4.79 10.19 7.10
C GLY A 248 5.76 11.38 7.09
N PHE A 249 6.94 11.20 6.50
CA PHE A 249 7.92 12.28 6.37
C PHE A 249 7.48 13.37 5.37
N GLY A 250 6.46 13.10 4.55
CA GLY A 250 5.80 14.13 3.75
C GLY A 250 5.21 15.24 4.61
N ALA A 251 4.70 14.90 5.81
CA ALA A 251 4.22 15.92 6.77
C ALA A 251 5.39 16.77 7.31
N THR A 252 6.54 16.17 7.56
CA THR A 252 7.76 16.92 7.94
C THR A 252 8.19 17.84 6.80
N MET A 253 8.18 17.37 5.55
CA MET A 253 8.49 18.20 4.39
C MET A 253 7.48 19.35 4.26
N ALA A 254 6.19 19.06 4.47
CA ALA A 254 5.14 20.08 4.36
C ALA A 254 5.24 21.16 5.44
N SER A 255 5.88 20.90 6.58
CA SER A 255 6.14 21.94 7.58
C SER A 255 7.14 23.01 7.08
N TRP A 256 7.93 22.69 6.05
CA TRP A 256 8.89 23.62 5.44
C TRP A 256 8.34 24.25 4.15
N THR A 257 7.62 23.48 3.35
CA THR A 257 7.21 23.88 2.00
C THR A 257 5.71 24.14 1.86
N GLY A 258 4.92 23.73 2.86
CA GLY A 258 3.47 23.69 2.76
C GLY A 258 2.97 22.40 2.09
N TRP A 259 1.74 21.99 2.42
CA TRP A 259 1.17 20.74 1.93
C TRP A 259 0.92 20.77 0.41
N ARG A 260 0.55 21.96 -0.14
CA ARG A 260 0.31 22.14 -1.57
C ARG A 260 1.58 21.86 -2.38
N MET A 261 2.69 22.48 -1.97
CA MET A 261 3.98 22.28 -2.63
C MET A 261 4.46 20.83 -2.48
N THR A 262 4.20 20.19 -1.34
CA THR A 262 4.56 18.78 -1.12
C THR A 262 3.87 17.88 -2.15
N PHE A 263 2.56 18.02 -2.35
CA PHE A 263 1.83 17.26 -3.39
C PHE A 263 2.35 17.58 -4.80
N ALA A 264 2.58 18.87 -5.08
CA ALA A 264 3.08 19.30 -6.38
C ALA A 264 4.45 18.70 -6.71
N LEU A 265 5.36 18.72 -5.74
CA LEU A 265 6.72 18.13 -5.88
C LEU A 265 6.66 16.62 -6.12
N PHE A 266 5.86 15.87 -5.33
CA PHE A 266 5.77 14.41 -5.51
C PHE A 266 5.08 14.05 -6.83
N GLY A 267 4.09 14.82 -7.25
CA GLY A 267 3.50 14.66 -8.59
C GLY A 267 4.55 14.84 -9.70
N LEU A 268 5.37 15.88 -9.61
CA LEU A 268 6.45 16.14 -10.58
C LEU A 268 7.51 15.03 -10.54
N VAL A 269 7.87 14.54 -9.35
CA VAL A 269 8.80 13.39 -9.19
C VAL A 269 8.26 12.17 -9.93
N GLY A 270 6.95 11.89 -9.80
CA GLY A 270 6.33 10.76 -10.50
C GLY A 270 6.36 10.92 -12.02
N VAL A 271 6.05 12.11 -12.53
CA VAL A 271 6.14 12.41 -13.98
C VAL A 271 7.60 12.24 -14.46
N ALA A 272 8.56 12.78 -13.73
CA ALA A 272 9.99 12.63 -14.05
C ALA A 272 10.40 11.15 -14.01
N TYR A 273 9.88 10.40 -13.05
CA TYR A 273 10.17 8.96 -12.94
C TYR A 273 9.61 8.18 -14.12
N ALA A 274 8.50 8.62 -14.72
CA ALA A 274 7.96 7.98 -15.93
C ALA A 274 8.98 8.02 -17.09
N VAL A 275 9.83 9.06 -17.18
CA VAL A 275 10.92 9.11 -18.18
C VAL A 275 11.93 7.97 -17.93
N ILE A 276 12.31 7.75 -16.66
CA ILE A 276 13.19 6.64 -16.28
C ILE A 276 12.52 5.31 -16.67
N LEU A 277 11.22 5.19 -16.41
CA LEU A 277 10.46 3.99 -16.75
C LEU A 277 10.43 3.74 -18.26
N ILE A 278 10.27 4.78 -19.08
CA ILE A 278 10.32 4.68 -20.56
C ILE A 278 11.66 4.12 -21.02
N LEU A 279 12.76 4.55 -20.40
CA LEU A 279 14.12 4.14 -20.79
C LEU A 279 14.46 2.72 -20.35
N PHE A 280 14.03 2.31 -19.16
CA PHE A 280 14.49 1.07 -18.53
C PHE A 280 13.46 -0.06 -18.57
N LEU A 281 12.15 0.23 -18.67
CA LEU A 281 11.12 -0.82 -18.71
C LEU A 281 10.87 -1.23 -20.16
N LYS A 282 11.28 -2.43 -20.52
CA LYS A 282 11.09 -2.99 -21.85
C LYS A 282 9.84 -3.88 -21.90
N ASP A 283 9.29 -4.09 -23.09
CA ASP A 283 8.18 -5.02 -23.27
C ASP A 283 8.76 -6.41 -23.60
N PRO A 284 8.52 -7.43 -22.79
CA PRO A 284 9.09 -8.75 -23.06
C PRO A 284 8.58 -9.40 -24.35
N SER A 285 7.41 -8.98 -24.85
CA SER A 285 6.85 -9.47 -26.10
C SER A 285 7.66 -9.04 -27.35
N LYS A 286 8.50 -8.01 -27.20
CA LYS A 286 9.34 -7.47 -28.27
C LYS A 286 10.81 -7.93 -28.21
N ALA A 287 11.14 -8.89 -27.34
CA ALA A 287 12.46 -9.51 -27.34
C ALA A 287 12.62 -10.30 -28.67
N PRO A 288 13.77 -10.19 -29.36
CA PRO A 288 13.98 -10.94 -30.62
C PRO A 288 13.69 -12.42 -30.43
N ALA A 289 13.03 -13.01 -31.42
CA ALA A 289 12.55 -14.39 -31.39
C ALA A 289 13.68 -15.44 -31.34
N ASP A 290 14.95 -15.02 -31.39
CA ASP A 290 16.14 -15.90 -31.42
C ASP A 290 16.31 -16.77 -30.17
N THR A 291 15.48 -16.61 -29.16
CA THR A 291 15.54 -17.45 -27.94
C THR A 291 14.20 -18.14 -27.60
N ALA A 292 13.18 -18.00 -28.47
CA ALA A 292 11.88 -18.65 -28.25
C ALA A 292 11.86 -20.13 -28.70
N GLN A 293 12.98 -20.62 -29.24
CA GLN A 293 13.16 -22.07 -29.51
C GLN A 293 13.76 -22.79 -28.28
N ALA A 294 13.36 -22.40 -27.07
CA ALA A 294 13.37 -23.39 -26.02
C ALA A 294 12.22 -24.34 -26.38
N LYS A 295 12.61 -25.46 -26.97
CA LYS A 295 11.76 -26.59 -27.33
C LYS A 295 10.55 -26.69 -26.41
N LYS A 296 9.34 -26.63 -26.97
CA LYS A 296 8.23 -27.35 -26.37
C LYS A 296 8.80 -28.70 -25.94
N PRO A 297 8.64 -29.15 -24.71
CA PRO A 297 9.01 -30.51 -24.40
C PRO A 297 8.28 -31.36 -25.43
N SER A 298 9.04 -32.00 -26.30
CA SER A 298 8.47 -33.04 -27.12
C SER A 298 7.92 -34.05 -26.13
N VAL A 299 6.63 -34.09 -25.98
CA VAL A 299 5.98 -35.25 -25.40
C VAL A 299 6.51 -36.41 -26.21
N PRO A 300 7.22 -37.38 -25.59
CA PRO A 300 7.65 -38.52 -26.35
C PRO A 300 6.40 -39.13 -26.96
N GLU A 301 6.40 -39.21 -28.29
CA GLU A 301 5.37 -39.93 -29.00
C GLU A 301 5.37 -41.35 -28.42
N LYS A 302 4.40 -41.63 -27.54
CA LYS A 302 4.17 -42.98 -27.06
C LYS A 302 3.96 -43.82 -28.30
N LYS A 303 4.93 -44.66 -28.66
CA LYS A 303 4.73 -45.76 -29.61
C LYS A 303 3.47 -46.47 -29.16
N THR A 304 2.43 -46.31 -29.94
CA THR A 304 1.17 -47.03 -29.77
C THR A 304 1.48 -48.51 -29.96
N VAL A 305 1.59 -49.24 -28.88
CA VAL A 305 1.49 -50.68 -28.91
C VAL A 305 0.01 -50.98 -29.15
N LEU A 306 -0.29 -51.38 -30.39
CA LEU A 306 -1.61 -51.83 -30.76
C LEU A 306 -1.96 -53.10 -29.96
N LEU A 307 -2.65 -52.91 -28.84
CA LEU A 307 -3.42 -53.98 -28.23
C LEU A 307 -4.87 -53.78 -28.69
N ASN A 308 -5.32 -54.63 -29.62
CA ASN A 308 -6.70 -54.74 -29.98
C ASN A 308 -7.52 -55.12 -28.74
N VAL A 309 -8.30 -54.18 -28.26
CA VAL A 309 -9.45 -54.48 -27.37
C VAL A 309 -10.65 -53.75 -27.95
N ASP A 310 -11.63 -54.54 -28.32
CA ASP A 310 -12.89 -54.11 -28.91
C ASP A 310 -13.68 -53.16 -27.98
N ASN A 311 -14.25 -52.15 -28.61
CA ASN A 311 -15.47 -51.41 -28.22
C ASN A 311 -15.59 -50.88 -26.81
N ASP A 312 -15.22 -49.62 -26.65
CA ASP A 312 -16.09 -48.56 -26.08
C ASP A 312 -15.34 -47.23 -26.19
N GLU A 313 -15.60 -46.52 -27.28
CA GLU A 313 -15.19 -45.11 -27.44
C GLU A 313 -16.03 -44.25 -26.50
N GLN A 314 -15.69 -44.26 -25.21
CA GLN A 314 -16.05 -43.14 -24.36
C GLN A 314 -14.99 -42.06 -24.59
N THR A 315 -15.21 -41.22 -25.56
CA THR A 315 -14.46 -39.98 -25.74
C THR A 315 -14.64 -39.18 -24.45
N ILE A 316 -13.63 -39.25 -23.58
CA ILE A 316 -13.55 -38.32 -22.45
C ILE A 316 -13.31 -36.94 -23.07
N LYS A 317 -14.41 -36.26 -23.42
CA LYS A 317 -14.39 -34.84 -23.72
C LYS A 317 -13.96 -34.15 -22.41
N GLU A 318 -12.71 -33.69 -22.37
CA GLU A 318 -12.37 -32.68 -21.37
C GLU A 318 -13.42 -31.57 -21.45
N PRO A 319 -14.12 -31.27 -20.37
CA PRO A 319 -15.10 -30.20 -20.42
C PRO A 319 -14.38 -28.85 -20.46
N SER A 320 -14.08 -28.38 -21.66
CA SER A 320 -13.60 -27.03 -21.90
C SER A 320 -14.78 -26.03 -21.92
N SER A 321 -15.83 -26.28 -21.15
CA SER A 321 -16.85 -25.27 -20.93
C SER A 321 -16.25 -24.21 -19.98
N LYS A 322 -15.89 -23.08 -20.54
CA LYS A 322 -15.59 -21.88 -19.73
C LYS A 322 -16.85 -21.59 -18.89
N LEU A 323 -16.82 -21.95 -17.63
CA LEU A 323 -17.89 -21.63 -16.70
C LEU A 323 -18.18 -20.13 -16.78
N SER A 324 -19.44 -19.76 -16.80
CA SER A 324 -19.83 -18.35 -16.76
C SER A 324 -19.30 -17.71 -15.47
N THR A 325 -19.04 -16.42 -15.51
CA THR A 325 -18.56 -15.66 -14.34
C THR A 325 -19.46 -15.88 -13.12
N GLY A 326 -20.78 -15.94 -13.35
CA GLY A 326 -21.77 -16.24 -12.29
C GLY A 326 -21.58 -17.61 -11.67
N ALA A 327 -21.30 -18.63 -12.47
CA ALA A 327 -21.08 -20.00 -11.98
C ALA A 327 -19.78 -20.10 -11.15
N VAL A 328 -18.72 -19.40 -11.58
CA VAL A 328 -17.47 -19.32 -10.82
C VAL A 328 -17.71 -18.65 -9.46
N LEU A 329 -18.40 -17.51 -9.45
CA LEU A 329 -18.70 -16.75 -8.24
C LEU A 329 -19.58 -17.58 -7.29
N SER A 330 -20.61 -18.24 -7.81
CA SER A 330 -21.49 -19.14 -7.06
C SER A 330 -20.68 -20.28 -6.42
N SER A 331 -19.77 -20.91 -7.18
CA SER A 331 -18.88 -21.98 -6.68
C SER A 331 -17.97 -21.48 -5.54
N LEU A 332 -17.37 -20.29 -5.69
CA LEU A 332 -16.52 -19.70 -4.65
C LEU A 332 -17.30 -19.39 -3.37
N LEU A 333 -18.51 -18.83 -3.51
CA LEU A 333 -19.34 -18.39 -2.38
C LEU A 333 -20.14 -19.54 -1.73
N SER A 334 -20.17 -20.75 -2.33
CA SER A 334 -20.86 -21.90 -1.74
C SER A 334 -20.13 -22.48 -0.52
N GLY A 335 -18.83 -22.22 -0.39
CA GLY A 335 -17.98 -22.80 0.65
C GLY A 335 -17.86 -21.95 1.91
N ARG A 336 -18.10 -22.53 3.10
CA ARG A 336 -17.89 -21.88 4.40
C ARG A 336 -16.50 -21.23 4.54
N PRO A 337 -15.38 -21.85 4.10
CA PRO A 337 -14.06 -21.21 4.23
C PRO A 337 -13.96 -19.87 3.51
N MET A 338 -14.60 -19.71 2.35
CA MET A 338 -14.57 -18.44 1.60
C MET A 338 -15.22 -17.31 2.40
N TRP A 339 -16.40 -17.57 3.00
CA TRP A 339 -17.07 -16.57 3.84
C TRP A 339 -16.24 -16.22 5.09
N MET A 340 -15.57 -17.20 5.68
CA MET A 340 -14.65 -16.94 6.80
C MET A 340 -13.48 -16.07 6.34
N LEU A 341 -12.90 -16.32 5.16
CA LEU A 341 -11.80 -15.50 4.64
C LEU A 341 -12.27 -14.08 4.27
N LEU A 342 -13.49 -13.94 3.74
CA LEU A 342 -14.09 -12.62 3.50
C LEU A 342 -14.25 -11.84 4.81
N ALA A 343 -14.73 -12.49 5.87
CA ALA A 343 -14.84 -11.87 7.19
C ALA A 343 -13.46 -11.52 7.76
N VAL A 344 -12.47 -12.40 7.59
CA VAL A 344 -11.08 -12.16 8.02
C VAL A 344 -10.54 -10.89 7.38
N VAL A 345 -10.62 -10.78 6.04
CA VAL A 345 -10.08 -9.58 5.35
C VAL A 345 -10.92 -8.33 5.61
N ALA A 346 -12.21 -8.48 5.88
CA ALA A 346 -13.07 -7.35 6.30
C ALA A 346 -12.61 -6.81 7.65
N PHE A 347 -12.43 -7.67 8.65
CA PHE A 347 -12.03 -7.24 10.00
C PHE A 347 -10.57 -6.75 10.04
N ALA A 348 -9.66 -7.46 9.38
CA ALA A 348 -8.25 -7.03 9.27
C ALA A 348 -8.17 -5.69 8.51
N GLY A 349 -8.92 -5.58 7.41
CA GLY A 349 -9.01 -4.35 6.61
C GLY A 349 -9.56 -3.17 7.41
N ALA A 350 -10.62 -3.40 8.19
CA ALA A 350 -11.20 -2.36 9.07
C ALA A 350 -10.14 -1.76 9.99
N GLY A 351 -9.40 -2.61 10.70
CA GLY A 351 -8.33 -2.17 11.60
C GLY A 351 -7.20 -1.48 10.87
N ASN A 352 -6.74 -2.07 9.78
CA ASN A 352 -5.61 -1.55 9.01
C ASN A 352 -5.92 -0.17 8.38
N TRP A 353 -7.08 -0.04 7.69
CA TRP A 353 -7.45 1.21 7.02
C TRP A 353 -7.81 2.32 8.02
N PHE A 354 -8.42 1.97 9.18
CA PHE A 354 -8.65 2.95 10.25
C PHE A 354 -7.32 3.55 10.72
N LEU A 355 -6.34 2.69 11.01
CA LEU A 355 -5.01 3.14 11.46
C LEU A 355 -4.32 3.99 10.40
N LEU A 356 -4.38 3.55 9.14
CA LEU A 356 -3.73 4.31 8.05
C LEU A 356 -4.35 5.71 7.86
N THR A 357 -5.65 5.84 8.07
CA THR A 357 -6.37 7.12 7.85
C THR A 357 -6.30 8.02 9.09
N TRP A 358 -6.59 7.48 10.29
CA TRP A 358 -6.89 8.28 11.47
C TRP A 358 -5.81 8.27 12.56
N TYR A 359 -4.80 7.38 12.46
CA TYR A 359 -3.77 7.29 13.50
C TYR A 359 -2.87 8.54 13.57
N PRO A 360 -2.48 9.19 12.46
CA PRO A 360 -1.77 10.48 12.57
C PRO A 360 -2.59 11.52 13.35
N THR A 361 -3.87 11.63 13.04
CA THR A 361 -4.80 12.56 13.74
C THR A 361 -4.93 12.21 15.22
N LEU A 362 -5.06 10.91 15.55
CA LEU A 362 -5.13 10.46 16.95
C LEU A 362 -3.86 10.86 17.72
N LEU A 363 -2.69 10.74 17.12
CA LEU A 363 -1.43 11.15 17.76
C LEU A 363 -1.37 12.67 17.98
N GLN A 364 -1.87 13.45 17.03
CA GLN A 364 -1.98 14.91 17.17
C GLN A 364 -2.93 15.28 18.30
N ASP A 365 -4.14 14.71 18.31
CA ASP A 365 -5.17 15.01 19.30
C ASP A 365 -4.75 14.61 20.72
N LYS A 366 -4.16 13.41 20.87
CA LYS A 366 -3.86 12.84 22.19
C LYS A 366 -2.54 13.33 22.79
N TYR A 367 -1.50 13.49 21.96
CA TYR A 367 -0.14 13.81 22.43
C TYR A 367 0.30 15.22 22.04
N GLN A 368 -0.60 15.99 21.42
CA GLN A 368 -0.34 17.38 20.98
C GLN A 368 0.89 17.46 20.04
N LEU A 369 1.12 16.41 19.26
CA LEU A 369 2.20 16.39 18.28
C LEU A 369 1.84 17.27 17.08
N SER A 370 2.83 17.94 16.53
CA SER A 370 2.69 18.59 15.23
C SER A 370 2.48 17.54 14.13
N SER A 371 1.92 17.94 13.00
CA SER A 371 1.78 17.04 11.82
C SER A 371 3.14 16.47 11.39
N ALA A 372 4.20 17.28 11.50
CA ALA A 372 5.57 16.89 11.13
C ALA A 372 6.13 15.75 12.02
N GLU A 373 5.66 15.64 13.26
CA GLU A 373 6.05 14.58 14.21
C GLU A 373 5.09 13.39 14.14
N ALA A 374 3.79 13.66 14.09
CA ALA A 374 2.75 12.62 14.09
C ALA A 374 2.79 11.76 12.80
N GLY A 375 3.07 12.37 11.65
CA GLY A 375 3.16 11.65 10.37
C GLY A 375 4.16 10.51 10.41
N PRO A 376 5.47 10.80 10.63
CA PRO A 376 6.47 9.73 10.73
C PRO A 376 6.18 8.75 11.87
N ALA A 377 5.75 9.24 13.05
CA ALA A 377 5.43 8.39 14.21
C ALA A 377 4.32 7.39 13.88
N ALA A 378 3.30 7.81 13.14
CA ALA A 378 2.17 6.96 12.78
C ALA A 378 2.52 5.89 11.73
N THR A 379 3.36 6.24 10.76
CA THR A 379 3.58 5.38 9.58
C THR A 379 4.79 4.47 9.71
N LEU A 380 5.88 4.95 10.32
CA LEU A 380 7.17 4.24 10.34
C LEU A 380 7.09 2.90 11.09
N TRP A 381 6.62 2.93 12.35
CA TRP A 381 6.63 1.75 13.22
C TRP A 381 5.72 0.64 12.69
N SER A 382 4.52 0.99 12.23
CA SER A 382 3.59 0.05 11.60
C SER A 382 4.21 -0.57 10.33
N SER A 383 4.79 0.26 9.47
CA SER A 383 5.32 -0.19 8.17
C SER A 383 6.56 -1.07 8.32
N VAL A 384 7.47 -0.70 9.23
CA VAL A 384 8.66 -1.51 9.54
C VAL A 384 8.22 -2.88 10.10
N ALA A 385 7.23 -2.88 11.01
CA ALA A 385 6.70 -4.12 11.59
C ALA A 385 6.03 -4.99 10.51
N LYS A 386 5.24 -4.40 9.60
CA LYS A 386 4.64 -5.12 8.45
C LYS A 386 5.73 -5.73 7.55
N TYR A 387 6.77 -4.95 7.24
CA TYR A 387 7.89 -5.42 6.41
C TYR A 387 8.57 -6.63 7.04
N VAL A 388 8.90 -6.55 8.33
CA VAL A 388 9.53 -7.65 9.09
C VAL A 388 8.60 -8.88 9.12
N ALA A 389 7.30 -8.66 9.33
CA ALA A 389 6.33 -9.76 9.45
C ALA A 389 6.02 -10.42 8.10
N VAL A 390 6.06 -9.69 6.99
CA VAL A 390 5.87 -10.31 5.67
C VAL A 390 7.00 -11.30 5.39
N LEU A 391 8.24 -10.93 5.72
CA LEU A 391 9.40 -11.82 5.52
C LEU A 391 9.47 -12.91 6.60
N GLY A 392 9.49 -12.52 7.87
CA GLY A 392 9.62 -13.44 9.00
C GLY A 392 8.39 -14.33 9.19
N GLY A 393 7.20 -13.75 9.02
CA GLY A 393 5.92 -14.48 9.15
C GLY A 393 5.76 -15.55 8.05
N ALA A 394 6.19 -15.25 6.82
CA ALA A 394 6.20 -16.24 5.74
C ALA A 394 7.13 -17.43 6.08
N ILE A 395 8.35 -17.13 6.52
CA ILE A 395 9.35 -18.13 6.91
C ILE A 395 8.80 -18.99 8.07
N LEU A 396 8.30 -18.35 9.12
CA LEU A 396 7.75 -19.04 10.29
C LEU A 396 6.56 -19.93 9.91
N ALA A 397 5.64 -19.41 9.10
CA ALA A 397 4.46 -20.14 8.65
C ALA A 397 4.87 -21.38 7.82
N ASP A 398 5.85 -21.26 6.93
CA ASP A 398 6.30 -22.38 6.08
C ASP A 398 7.13 -23.40 6.86
N MET A 399 7.97 -22.96 7.81
CA MET A 399 8.69 -23.87 8.72
C MET A 399 7.71 -24.69 9.56
N TRP A 400 6.69 -24.04 10.13
CA TRP A 400 5.68 -24.72 10.95
C TRP A 400 4.72 -25.55 10.08
N TYR A 401 4.46 -25.16 8.85
CA TYR A 401 3.60 -25.89 7.90
C TYR A 401 4.10 -27.32 7.66
N ARG A 402 5.41 -27.56 7.75
CA ARG A 402 6.00 -28.90 7.64
C ARG A 402 5.48 -29.86 8.72
N ARG A 403 4.99 -29.35 9.88
CA ARG A 403 4.47 -30.12 11.01
C ARG A 403 2.96 -29.97 11.16
N ASN A 404 2.39 -28.87 10.68
CA ASN A 404 0.96 -28.56 10.88
C ASN A 404 0.42 -27.83 9.65
N ALA A 405 -0.44 -28.50 8.88
CA ALA A 405 -1.03 -27.96 7.65
C ALA A 405 -1.83 -26.66 7.87
N ARG A 406 -2.23 -26.34 9.11
CA ARG A 406 -2.94 -25.09 9.43
C ARG A 406 -1.99 -23.92 9.75
N ALA A 407 -0.68 -24.13 9.79
CA ALA A 407 0.28 -23.12 10.29
C ALA A 407 0.15 -21.76 9.56
N ARG A 408 -0.12 -21.80 8.25
CA ARG A 408 -0.28 -20.58 7.45
C ARG A 408 -1.48 -19.72 7.88
N ALA A 409 -2.51 -20.32 8.48
CA ALA A 409 -3.63 -19.58 9.07
C ALA A 409 -3.38 -19.30 10.57
N LEU A 410 -2.68 -20.22 11.27
CA LEU A 410 -2.41 -20.07 12.71
C LEU A 410 -1.46 -18.90 13.01
N VAL A 411 -0.44 -18.66 12.19
CA VAL A 411 0.53 -17.58 12.44
C VAL A 411 -0.20 -16.21 12.48
N PRO A 412 -0.91 -15.77 11.43
CA PRO A 412 -1.66 -14.52 11.54
C PRO A 412 -2.81 -14.61 12.57
N GLY A 413 -3.42 -15.78 12.76
CA GLY A 413 -4.47 -15.97 13.75
C GLY A 413 -3.98 -15.64 15.16
N ILE A 414 -2.81 -16.16 15.56
CA ILE A 414 -2.19 -15.88 16.86
C ILE A 414 -1.82 -14.40 16.99
N THR A 415 -1.17 -13.82 15.97
CA THR A 415 -0.72 -12.43 16.04
C THR A 415 -1.89 -11.46 16.16
N PHE A 416 -3.00 -11.67 15.45
CA PHE A 416 -4.21 -10.84 15.56
C PHE A 416 -4.91 -11.05 16.92
N THR A 417 -4.97 -12.29 17.43
CA THR A 417 -5.59 -12.62 18.73
C THR A 417 -4.83 -11.95 19.89
N ILE A 418 -3.54 -11.73 19.74
CA ILE A 418 -2.71 -11.02 20.73
C ILE A 418 -2.82 -9.51 20.53
N SER A 419 -2.66 -9.03 19.30
CA SER A 419 -2.59 -7.60 19.00
C SER A 419 -3.91 -6.87 19.28
N GLY A 420 -5.07 -7.49 18.97
CA GLY A 420 -6.39 -6.86 19.17
C GLY A 420 -6.63 -6.46 20.64
N PRO A 421 -6.57 -7.42 21.60
CA PRO A 421 -6.74 -7.09 23.02
C PRO A 421 -5.71 -6.10 23.55
N LEU A 422 -4.46 -6.16 23.10
CA LEU A 422 -3.42 -5.19 23.53
C LEU A 422 -3.82 -3.77 23.14
N VAL A 423 -4.34 -3.59 21.91
CA VAL A 423 -4.83 -2.26 21.45
C VAL A 423 -6.00 -1.81 22.32
N VAL A 424 -6.97 -2.69 22.59
CA VAL A 424 -8.15 -2.36 23.43
C VAL A 424 -7.70 -1.98 24.84
N LEU A 425 -6.88 -2.82 25.50
CA LEU A 425 -6.43 -2.59 26.87
C LEU A 425 -5.70 -1.24 27.04
N ALA A 426 -4.86 -0.86 26.08
CA ALA A 426 -4.11 0.39 26.11
C ALA A 426 -5.01 1.62 25.95
N LEU A 427 -6.19 1.44 25.36
CA LEU A 427 -7.12 2.56 25.12
C LEU A 427 -8.22 2.68 26.18
N LEU A 428 -8.37 1.66 27.07
CA LEU A 428 -9.37 1.69 28.15
C LEU A 428 -9.31 2.98 29.00
N PRO A 429 -8.11 3.47 29.41
CA PRO A 429 -8.09 4.71 30.19
C PRO A 429 -8.77 5.88 29.48
N GLY A 430 -8.53 6.05 28.18
CA GLY A 430 -9.17 7.11 27.41
C GLY A 430 -10.67 6.91 27.19
N ILE A 431 -11.12 5.65 27.16
CA ILE A 431 -12.55 5.31 26.99
C ILE A 431 -13.32 5.60 28.28
N PHE A 432 -12.75 5.22 29.43
CA PHE A 432 -13.40 5.37 30.73
C PHE A 432 -13.10 6.72 31.42
N GLY A 433 -12.33 7.61 30.74
CA GLY A 433 -11.99 8.90 31.33
C GLY A 433 -11.07 8.81 32.54
N TRP A 434 -10.30 7.72 32.65
CA TRP A 434 -9.31 7.58 33.74
C TRP A 434 -8.14 8.52 33.49
N ASP A 435 -7.67 9.16 34.54
CA ASP A 435 -6.52 10.07 34.48
C ASP A 435 -5.19 9.29 34.38
N ILE A 436 -5.13 8.41 33.39
CA ILE A 436 -3.94 7.59 33.08
C ILE A 436 -3.53 7.88 31.65
N THR A 437 -2.38 8.51 31.49
CA THR A 437 -1.83 8.81 30.16
C THR A 437 -0.98 7.62 29.69
N VAL A 438 -1.43 6.94 28.66
CA VAL A 438 -0.63 5.88 28.03
C VAL A 438 0.60 6.54 27.37
N PRO A 439 1.82 6.13 27.71
CA PRO A 439 3.02 6.72 27.08
C PRO A 439 3.02 6.55 25.56
N LEU A 440 3.53 7.55 24.86
CA LEU A 440 3.64 7.53 23.39
C LEU A 440 4.39 6.28 22.90
N VAL A 441 5.51 5.92 23.56
CA VAL A 441 6.32 4.74 23.17
C VAL A 441 5.47 3.46 23.20
N LEU A 442 4.58 3.33 24.19
CA LEU A 442 3.68 2.17 24.27
C LEU A 442 2.67 2.19 23.10
N MET A 443 2.10 3.35 22.78
CA MET A 443 1.18 3.49 21.65
C MET A 443 1.85 3.13 20.32
N LEU A 444 3.09 3.54 20.12
CA LEU A 444 3.86 3.19 18.93
C LEU A 444 4.17 1.69 18.89
N GLY A 445 4.47 1.10 20.05
CA GLY A 445 4.67 -0.34 20.19
C GLY A 445 3.41 -1.13 19.83
N LEU A 446 2.23 -0.67 20.23
CA LEU A 446 0.95 -1.31 19.93
C LEU A 446 0.66 -1.30 18.43
N VAL A 447 0.93 -0.19 17.77
CA VAL A 447 0.77 -0.08 16.30
C VAL A 447 1.78 -0.99 15.59
N ALA A 448 2.98 -1.18 16.14
CA ALA A 448 3.92 -2.16 15.62
C ALA A 448 3.38 -3.60 15.77
N THR A 449 2.71 -3.95 16.89
CA THR A 449 2.08 -5.29 17.01
C THR A 449 0.98 -5.50 15.96
N GLN A 450 0.19 -4.47 15.66
CA GLN A 450 -0.80 -4.52 14.57
C GLN A 450 -0.09 -4.70 13.22
N GLY A 451 1.02 -4.00 13.01
CA GLY A 451 1.85 -4.16 11.82
C GLY A 451 2.34 -5.61 11.65
N LEU A 452 2.81 -6.24 12.74
CA LEU A 452 3.23 -7.66 12.73
C LEU A 452 2.06 -8.58 12.34
N ALA A 453 0.87 -8.33 12.90
CA ALA A 453 -0.32 -9.12 12.60
C ALA A 453 -0.72 -8.98 11.12
N GLN A 454 -0.80 -7.75 10.62
CA GLN A 454 -1.16 -7.47 9.23
C GLN A 454 -0.14 -8.05 8.24
N GLY A 455 1.16 -7.84 8.48
CA GLY A 455 2.22 -8.36 7.60
C GLY A 455 2.23 -9.88 7.53
N SER A 456 1.95 -10.57 8.66
CA SER A 456 1.86 -12.03 8.67
C SER A 456 0.66 -12.54 7.85
N LEU A 457 -0.47 -11.82 7.89
CA LEU A 457 -1.65 -12.13 7.06
C LEU A 457 -1.33 -11.88 5.58
N ASP A 458 -0.74 -10.73 5.25
CA ASP A 458 -0.40 -10.37 3.86
C ASP A 458 0.52 -11.43 3.22
N ALA A 459 1.45 -12.00 4.01
CA ALA A 459 2.36 -13.06 3.56
C ALA A 459 1.64 -14.39 3.30
N THR A 460 0.61 -14.70 4.08
CA THR A 460 0.02 -16.06 4.09
C THR A 460 -1.37 -16.10 3.43
N LEU A 461 -2.00 -14.98 3.16
CA LEU A 461 -3.39 -14.92 2.66
C LEU A 461 -3.59 -15.72 1.36
N MET A 462 -2.70 -15.56 0.39
CA MET A 462 -2.81 -16.27 -0.89
C MET A 462 -2.59 -17.79 -0.75
N PRO A 463 -1.56 -18.27 -0.05
CA PRO A 463 -1.44 -19.69 0.29
C PRO A 463 -2.63 -20.27 1.04
N VAL A 464 -3.19 -19.54 2.02
CA VAL A 464 -4.38 -19.97 2.77
C VAL A 464 -5.59 -20.08 1.84
N LEU A 465 -5.81 -19.07 0.99
CA LEU A 465 -6.91 -19.08 0.02
C LEU A 465 -6.83 -20.32 -0.87
N ARG A 466 -5.65 -20.56 -1.50
CA ARG A 466 -5.44 -21.70 -2.41
C ARG A 466 -5.68 -23.05 -1.75
N SER A 467 -5.40 -23.19 -0.46
CA SER A 467 -5.60 -24.45 0.25
C SER A 467 -7.08 -24.75 0.57
N HIS A 468 -7.99 -23.80 0.34
CA HIS A 468 -9.41 -23.94 0.69
C HIS A 468 -10.36 -23.85 -0.50
N ILE A 469 -9.90 -23.31 -1.64
CA ILE A 469 -10.72 -23.20 -2.87
C ILE A 469 -10.02 -23.94 -4.02
N ASP A 470 -10.75 -24.13 -5.11
CA ASP A 470 -10.18 -24.67 -6.35
C ASP A 470 -9.10 -23.72 -6.87
N GLU A 471 -7.89 -24.22 -7.08
CA GLU A 471 -6.73 -23.44 -7.49
C GLU A 471 -6.96 -22.64 -8.79
N ARG A 472 -7.81 -23.17 -9.67
CA ARG A 472 -8.18 -22.50 -10.93
C ARG A 472 -8.84 -21.13 -10.71
N TYR A 473 -9.53 -20.94 -9.58
CA TYR A 473 -10.25 -19.71 -9.24
C TYR A 473 -9.52 -18.85 -8.20
N SER A 474 -8.27 -19.15 -7.90
CA SER A 474 -7.52 -18.45 -6.84
C SER A 474 -7.34 -16.96 -7.12
N ALA A 475 -7.17 -16.56 -8.38
CA ALA A 475 -7.07 -15.14 -8.75
C ALA A 475 -8.39 -14.40 -8.53
N THR A 476 -9.52 -15.01 -8.94
CA THR A 476 -10.86 -14.44 -8.71
C THR A 476 -11.18 -14.36 -7.21
N GLY A 477 -10.85 -15.42 -6.46
CA GLY A 477 -11.02 -15.46 -5.00
C GLY A 477 -10.22 -14.35 -4.33
N TYR A 478 -8.96 -14.16 -4.71
CA TYR A 478 -8.11 -13.09 -4.17
C TYR A 478 -8.66 -11.71 -4.53
N GLY A 479 -9.15 -11.54 -5.76
CA GLY A 479 -9.80 -10.29 -6.19
C GLY A 479 -10.99 -9.94 -5.30
N LEU A 480 -11.81 -10.95 -4.95
CA LEU A 480 -12.96 -10.76 -4.06
C LEU A 480 -12.52 -10.39 -2.63
N LEU A 481 -11.45 -11.02 -2.11
CA LEU A 481 -10.88 -10.65 -0.81
C LEU A 481 -10.37 -9.21 -0.82
N ASN A 482 -9.67 -8.80 -1.87
CA ASN A 482 -9.13 -7.45 -2.02
C ASN A 482 -10.25 -6.40 -2.11
N LEU A 483 -11.30 -6.68 -2.91
CA LEU A 483 -12.48 -5.82 -3.01
C LEU A 483 -13.16 -5.65 -1.65
N THR A 484 -13.28 -6.74 -0.88
CA THR A 484 -13.90 -6.72 0.46
C THR A 484 -13.05 -5.88 1.42
N SER A 485 -11.74 -6.11 1.46
CA SER A 485 -10.82 -5.36 2.35
C SER A 485 -10.83 -3.87 2.04
N ALA A 486 -10.72 -3.49 0.77
CA ALA A 486 -10.69 -2.08 0.36
C ALA A 486 -12.08 -1.42 0.51
N GLY A 487 -13.17 -2.15 0.22
CA GLY A 487 -14.53 -1.66 0.41
C GLY A 487 -14.85 -1.38 1.88
N VAL A 488 -14.49 -2.32 2.77
CA VAL A 488 -14.63 -2.10 4.22
C VAL A 488 -13.72 -0.94 4.66
N GLY A 489 -12.51 -0.88 4.10
CA GLY A 489 -11.58 0.23 4.34
C GLY A 489 -12.19 1.59 4.01
N ALA A 490 -12.89 1.68 2.87
CA ALA A 490 -13.60 2.91 2.48
C ALA A 490 -14.66 3.30 3.53
N LEU A 491 -15.49 2.33 3.92
CA LEU A 491 -16.54 2.57 4.94
C LEU A 491 -15.93 3.05 6.27
N ILE A 492 -14.88 2.37 6.73
CA ILE A 492 -14.23 2.66 8.02
C ILE A 492 -13.53 4.04 7.99
N SER A 493 -12.96 4.43 6.86
CA SER A 493 -12.33 5.75 6.71
C SER A 493 -13.39 6.86 6.84
N PHE A 494 -14.53 6.69 6.19
CA PHE A 494 -15.66 7.64 6.29
C PHE A 494 -16.25 7.66 7.70
N PHE A 495 -16.64 6.48 8.22
CA PHE A 495 -17.31 6.41 9.53
C PHE A 495 -16.40 6.84 10.68
N GLY A 496 -15.09 6.67 10.57
CA GLY A 496 -14.13 7.17 11.56
C GLY A 496 -14.23 8.68 11.72
N GLY A 497 -14.31 9.41 10.60
CA GLY A 497 -14.52 10.85 10.61
C GLY A 497 -15.91 11.23 11.10
N TRP A 498 -16.94 10.52 10.62
CA TRP A 498 -18.33 10.78 11.02
C TRP A 498 -18.52 10.64 12.55
N PHE A 499 -17.96 9.59 13.15
CA PHE A 499 -17.98 9.38 14.60
C PHE A 499 -17.26 10.53 15.33
N LYS A 500 -16.12 10.98 14.78
CA LYS A 500 -15.37 12.11 15.35
C LYS A 500 -16.22 13.40 15.31
N ASP A 501 -16.94 13.66 14.21
CA ASP A 501 -17.87 14.80 14.09
C ASP A 501 -19.02 14.72 15.13
N GLN A 502 -19.43 13.49 15.52
CA GLN A 502 -20.44 13.27 16.57
C GLN A 502 -19.86 13.35 18.00
N GLY A 503 -18.59 13.71 18.13
CA GLY A 503 -17.92 13.82 19.42
C GLY A 503 -17.40 12.50 19.99
N VAL A 504 -17.42 11.41 19.21
CA VAL A 504 -16.85 10.12 19.67
C VAL A 504 -15.33 10.19 19.54
N PRO A 505 -14.58 10.00 20.63
CA PRO A 505 -13.11 10.05 20.55
C PRO A 505 -12.53 8.98 19.63
N LEU A 506 -11.48 9.32 18.89
CA LEU A 506 -10.76 8.35 18.03
C LEU A 506 -10.21 7.15 18.83
N THR A 507 -9.96 7.31 20.14
CA THR A 507 -9.57 6.21 21.02
C THR A 507 -10.64 5.13 21.08
N THR A 508 -11.93 5.52 21.15
CA THR A 508 -13.07 4.58 21.19
C THR A 508 -13.21 3.84 19.86
N THR A 509 -13.13 4.55 18.74
CA THR A 509 -13.22 3.93 17.41
C THR A 509 -12.02 3.01 17.13
N LEU A 510 -10.82 3.38 17.60
CA LEU A 510 -9.63 2.51 17.49
C LEU A 510 -9.76 1.26 18.38
N ALA A 511 -10.35 1.38 19.57
CA ALA A 511 -10.61 0.21 20.43
C ALA A 511 -11.62 -0.74 19.76
N ALA A 512 -12.66 -0.20 19.13
CA ALA A 512 -13.60 -1.03 18.34
C ALA A 512 -12.85 -1.77 17.21
N ALA A 513 -11.91 -1.10 16.52
CA ALA A 513 -11.06 -1.74 15.53
C ALA A 513 -10.20 -2.85 16.14
N GLY A 514 -9.69 -2.65 17.37
CA GLY A 514 -8.98 -3.68 18.16
C GLY A 514 -9.85 -4.93 18.42
N CYS A 515 -11.14 -4.72 18.72
CA CYS A 515 -12.09 -5.85 18.86
C CYS A 515 -12.26 -6.60 17.53
N LEU A 516 -12.39 -5.88 16.40
CA LEU A 516 -12.47 -6.52 15.08
C LEU A 516 -11.19 -7.32 14.76
N MET A 517 -10.03 -6.82 15.17
CA MET A 517 -8.75 -7.54 15.03
C MET A 517 -8.76 -8.85 15.83
N LEU A 518 -9.31 -8.85 17.06
CA LEU A 518 -9.47 -10.06 17.84
C LEU A 518 -10.37 -11.06 17.11
N PHE A 519 -11.53 -10.61 16.59
CA PHE A 519 -12.43 -11.48 15.83
C PHE A 519 -11.75 -12.03 14.56
N CYS A 520 -10.95 -11.21 13.88
CA CYS A 520 -10.13 -11.66 12.75
C CYS A 520 -9.22 -12.84 13.16
N GLY A 521 -8.50 -12.67 14.29
CA GLY A 521 -7.62 -13.71 14.82
C GLY A 521 -8.38 -15.00 15.14
N LEU A 522 -9.50 -14.89 15.84
CA LEU A 522 -10.34 -16.05 16.21
C LEU A 522 -10.86 -16.79 14.96
N LEU A 523 -11.32 -16.07 13.95
CA LEU A 523 -11.77 -16.67 12.69
C LEU A 523 -10.66 -17.46 12.00
N LEU A 524 -9.44 -16.92 11.98
CA LEU A 524 -8.27 -17.59 11.41
C LEU A 524 -7.93 -18.87 12.19
N LEU A 525 -8.02 -18.82 13.52
CA LEU A 525 -7.79 -20.00 14.39
C LEU A 525 -8.86 -21.07 14.18
N MET A 526 -10.09 -20.66 13.82
CA MET A 526 -11.23 -21.57 13.58
C MET A 526 -11.32 -22.07 12.14
N LEU A 527 -10.47 -21.56 11.25
CA LEU A 527 -10.51 -21.96 9.84
C LEU A 527 -10.32 -23.49 9.73
N PRO A 528 -11.15 -24.19 8.94
CA PRO A 528 -11.02 -25.67 8.85
C PRO A 528 -9.67 -26.10 8.31
N ARG A 529 -9.33 -27.37 8.48
CA ARG A 529 -8.09 -27.92 7.91
C ARG A 529 -8.12 -27.81 6.39
N PRO A 530 -6.99 -27.48 5.76
CA PRO A 530 -6.90 -27.48 4.30
C PRO A 530 -7.35 -28.82 3.71
N LYS A 531 -7.97 -28.76 2.54
CA LYS A 531 -8.42 -29.97 1.82
C LYS A 531 -7.24 -30.72 1.19
N HIS A 532 -6.10 -30.02 0.96
CA HIS A 532 -4.90 -30.59 0.31
C HIS A 532 -3.63 -30.10 0.98
#